data_00ccf42292b42d007b6bc47d7abafbe0
#
_entry.id   00ccf42292b42d007b6bc47d7abafbe0
#
_cell.length_a   1.000
_cell.length_b   1.000
_cell.length_c   1.000
_cell.angle_alpha   90.00
_cell.angle_beta   90.00
_cell.angle_gamma   90.00
#
_symmetry.space_group_name_H-M   'P 1'
#
loop_
_entity.id
_entity.type
_entity.pdbx_description
1 polymer ?
#
loop_
_entity_poly.entity_id
_entity_poly.type
_entity_poly.pdbx_seq_one_letter_code
_entity_poly.pdbx_strand_id
1 'polypeptide(L)'
;MNHDITFLTLFLLGFFGGTHCIGMCGGLSSAFALQLPPHINRFWLILLLNTGRISSYTAIGLMLGLIGQLGISLDQTRVLQNILYTASNLLLLFLGLYLSGISSLAAKIEKIGKPIWRNLNPILNRLLPIKSIPACLAVGILWGWLPCGLIYSASLYALGSGSATTGGLYMLAFALGTLPNLLAIGIFSLQLKKIMQNRYIRLCTGLSVSLWALWKLAVLWL
;
A
#
# COMPACT_ATOMS: atom_id res chain seq x y z
N MET A 1 3.33 -7.93 27.16
CA MET A 1 4.18 -7.78 25.94
C MET A 1 5.02 -6.52 26.13
N ASN A 2 6.35 -6.60 25.92
CA ASN A 2 7.20 -5.42 26.01
C ASN A 2 6.89 -4.50 24.82
N HIS A 3 6.17 -3.42 25.08
CA HIS A 3 5.73 -2.46 24.06
C HIS A 3 6.88 -1.94 23.21
N ASP A 4 8.02 -1.65 23.83
CA ASP A 4 9.21 -1.13 23.15
C ASP A 4 9.75 -2.09 22.09
N ILE A 5 9.80 -3.40 22.39
CA ILE A 5 10.22 -4.42 21.41
C ILE A 5 9.24 -4.49 20.24
N THR A 6 7.95 -4.35 20.50
CA THR A 6 6.92 -4.40 19.45
C THR A 6 7.00 -3.16 18.54
N PHE A 7 7.25 -1.96 19.07
CA PHE A 7 7.47 -0.76 18.29
C PHE A 7 8.66 -0.90 17.35
N LEU A 8 9.80 -1.35 17.88
CA LEU A 8 11.00 -1.58 17.09
C LEU A 8 10.76 -2.64 16.00
N THR A 9 10.09 -3.74 16.35
CA THR A 9 9.76 -4.81 15.41
C THR A 9 8.89 -4.29 14.25
N LEU A 10 7.87 -3.48 14.54
CA LEU A 10 6.99 -2.91 13.52
C LEU A 10 7.71 -1.87 12.65
N PHE A 11 8.57 -1.05 13.25
CA PHE A 11 9.42 -0.13 12.49
C PHE A 11 10.35 -0.90 11.54
N LEU A 12 11.04 -1.93 12.04
CA LEU A 12 11.92 -2.78 11.24
C LEU A 12 11.15 -3.57 10.17
N LEU A 13 9.94 -4.06 10.50
CA LEU A 13 9.04 -4.69 9.53
C LEU A 13 8.71 -3.73 8.38
N GLY A 14 8.42 -2.47 8.69
CA GLY A 14 8.21 -1.42 7.69
C GLY A 14 9.46 -1.14 6.86
N PHE A 15 10.60 -1.04 7.51
CA PHE A 15 11.88 -0.71 6.87
C PHE A 15 12.38 -1.85 5.96
N PHE A 16 12.48 -3.07 6.47
CA PHE A 16 12.92 -4.24 5.68
C PHE A 16 11.84 -4.72 4.71
N GLY A 17 10.57 -4.45 5.00
CA GLY A 17 9.47 -4.63 4.05
C GLY A 17 9.52 -3.66 2.87
N GLY A 18 10.49 -2.75 2.81
CA GLY A 18 10.70 -1.80 1.74
C GLY A 18 10.87 -2.44 0.36
N THR A 19 11.47 -3.61 0.27
CA THR A 19 11.56 -4.38 -0.99
C THR A 19 10.17 -4.72 -1.54
N HIS A 20 9.25 -5.12 -0.68
CA HIS A 20 7.85 -5.33 -1.03
C HIS A 20 7.15 -4.00 -1.42
N CYS A 21 7.42 -2.93 -0.67
CA CYS A 21 6.91 -1.60 -1.02
C CYS A 21 7.47 -1.10 -2.35
N ILE A 22 8.73 -1.38 -2.69
CA ILE A 22 9.33 -1.05 -3.99
C ILE A 22 8.59 -1.77 -5.11
N GLY A 23 8.36 -3.07 -4.96
CA GLY A 23 7.69 -3.89 -5.98
C GLY A 23 6.23 -3.47 -6.20
N MET A 24 5.50 -3.18 -5.12
CA MET A 24 4.07 -2.89 -5.19
C MET A 24 3.74 -1.40 -5.31
N CYS A 25 4.29 -0.60 -4.41
CA CYS A 25 3.97 0.83 -4.33
C CYS A 25 4.92 1.68 -5.17
N GLY A 26 6.07 1.14 -5.61
CA GLY A 26 7.06 1.88 -6.38
C GLY A 26 6.51 2.38 -7.70
N GLY A 27 5.75 1.56 -8.43
CA GLY A 27 5.06 1.96 -9.66
C GLY A 27 4.06 3.09 -9.42
N LEU A 28 3.24 2.96 -8.39
CA LEU A 28 2.22 3.94 -8.02
C LEU A 28 2.86 5.23 -7.51
N SER A 29 3.85 5.11 -6.61
CA SER A 29 4.61 6.25 -6.08
C SER A 29 5.33 7.02 -7.18
N SER A 30 5.95 6.33 -8.13
CA SER A 30 6.60 6.97 -9.27
C SER A 30 5.59 7.64 -10.21
N ALA A 31 4.42 7.03 -10.44
CA ALA A 31 3.37 7.61 -11.25
C ALA A 31 2.82 8.91 -10.64
N PHE A 32 2.58 8.92 -9.32
CA PHE A 32 2.17 10.13 -8.61
C PHE A 32 3.28 11.19 -8.62
N ALA A 33 4.51 10.79 -8.33
CA ALA A 33 5.65 11.69 -8.34
C ALA A 33 5.91 12.36 -9.71
N LEU A 34 5.53 11.71 -10.82
CA LEU A 34 5.63 12.28 -12.16
C LEU A 34 4.50 13.26 -12.49
N GLN A 35 3.38 13.21 -11.77
CA GLN A 35 2.24 14.10 -11.95
C GLN A 35 2.28 15.32 -11.03
N LEU A 36 3.32 15.45 -10.20
CA LEU A 36 3.49 16.57 -9.29
C LEU A 36 3.81 17.86 -10.07
N PRO A 37 3.28 19.02 -9.64
CA PRO A 37 3.52 20.30 -10.28
C PRO A 37 5.01 20.68 -10.24
N PRO A 38 5.60 21.14 -11.36
CA PRO A 38 7.03 21.41 -11.47
C PRO A 38 7.49 22.65 -10.70
N HIS A 39 6.57 23.55 -10.35
CA HIS A 39 6.87 24.82 -9.65
C HIS A 39 6.95 24.69 -8.12
N ILE A 40 6.65 23.51 -7.57
CA ILE A 40 6.78 23.22 -6.13
C ILE A 40 7.90 22.21 -5.94
N ASN A 41 8.69 22.38 -4.89
CA ASN A 41 9.77 21.45 -4.57
C ASN A 41 9.22 20.03 -4.41
N ARG A 42 9.69 19.14 -5.27
CA ARG A 42 9.24 17.75 -5.38
C ARG A 42 9.37 16.96 -4.09
N PHE A 43 10.41 17.24 -3.31
CA PHE A 43 10.64 16.59 -2.02
C PHE A 43 9.47 16.82 -1.06
N TRP A 44 9.01 18.09 -0.93
CA TRP A 44 7.89 18.43 -0.06
C TRP A 44 6.58 17.79 -0.48
N LEU A 45 6.34 17.70 -1.78
CA LEU A 45 5.11 17.06 -2.30
C LEU A 45 5.12 15.54 -2.05
N ILE A 46 6.27 14.87 -2.22
CA ILE A 46 6.42 13.45 -1.90
C ILE A 46 6.26 13.21 -0.40
N LEU A 47 6.82 14.09 0.43
CA LEU A 47 6.66 14.04 1.88
C LEU A 47 5.18 14.19 2.27
N LEU A 48 4.47 15.12 1.65
CA LEU A 48 3.05 15.35 1.91
C LEU A 48 2.17 14.16 1.50
N LEU A 49 2.45 13.54 0.36
CA LEU A 49 1.83 12.27 -0.06
C LEU A 49 2.01 11.19 1.01
N ASN A 50 3.23 11.03 1.52
CA ASN A 50 3.52 10.06 2.55
C ASN A 50 2.87 10.43 3.89
N THR A 51 2.76 11.72 4.23
CA THR A 51 2.04 12.18 5.43
C THR A 51 0.56 11.80 5.36
N GLY A 52 -0.11 11.98 4.21
CA GLY A 52 -1.48 11.51 4.01
C GLY A 52 -1.61 9.99 4.23
N ARG A 53 -0.66 9.21 3.75
CA ARG A 53 -0.65 7.76 3.94
C ARG A 53 -0.41 7.37 5.41
N ILE A 54 0.52 8.02 6.08
CA ILE A 54 0.80 7.82 7.51
C ILE A 54 -0.44 8.10 8.35
N SER A 55 -1.15 9.20 8.07
CA SER A 55 -2.39 9.53 8.78
C SER A 55 -3.47 8.46 8.62
N SER A 56 -3.62 7.88 7.43
CA SER A 56 -4.54 6.77 7.20
C SER A 56 -4.15 5.52 7.99
N TYR A 57 -2.88 5.17 8.02
CA TYR A 57 -2.39 4.02 8.79
C TYR A 57 -2.61 4.21 10.28
N THR A 58 -2.32 5.40 10.78
CA THR A 58 -2.58 5.74 12.20
C THR A 58 -4.07 5.66 12.51
N ALA A 59 -4.94 6.18 11.64
CA ALA A 59 -6.39 6.07 11.81
C ALA A 59 -6.88 4.62 11.81
N ILE A 60 -6.38 3.79 10.89
CA ILE A 60 -6.67 2.35 10.88
C ILE A 60 -6.20 1.68 12.18
N GLY A 61 -5.01 2.03 12.65
CA GLY A 61 -4.47 1.52 13.91
C GLY A 61 -5.28 1.89 15.13
N LEU A 62 -5.75 3.14 15.21
CA LEU A 62 -6.66 3.61 16.26
C LEU A 62 -7.97 2.82 16.25
N MET A 63 -8.58 2.63 15.08
CA MET A 63 -9.83 1.87 14.94
C MET A 63 -9.64 0.41 15.33
N LEU A 64 -8.59 -0.26 14.85
CA LEU A 64 -8.33 -1.66 15.19
C LEU A 64 -7.99 -1.85 16.66
N GLY A 65 -7.19 -0.95 17.24
CA GLY A 65 -6.89 -0.97 18.68
C GLY A 65 -8.14 -0.77 19.54
N LEU A 66 -9.08 0.09 19.10
CA LEU A 66 -10.38 0.26 19.74
C LEU A 66 -11.24 -1.01 19.65
N ILE A 67 -11.27 -1.65 18.50
CA ILE A 67 -11.97 -2.94 18.31
C ILE A 67 -11.39 -4.00 19.24
N GLY A 68 -10.07 -4.08 19.35
CA GLY A 68 -9.41 -4.96 20.32
C GLY A 68 -9.75 -4.62 21.78
N GLN A 69 -9.87 -3.36 22.11
CA GLN A 69 -10.27 -2.89 23.46
C GLN A 69 -11.71 -3.27 23.80
N LEU A 70 -12.61 -3.35 22.83
CA LEU A 70 -13.99 -3.80 23.00
C LEU A 70 -14.12 -5.32 23.21
N GLY A 71 -13.00 -6.03 23.33
CA GLY A 71 -12.98 -7.47 23.59
C GLY A 71 -13.29 -8.35 22.37
N ILE A 72 -13.31 -7.79 21.18
CA ILE A 72 -13.45 -8.55 19.95
C ILE A 72 -12.11 -9.28 19.71
N SER A 73 -12.10 -10.57 20.00
CA SER A 73 -10.90 -11.38 19.87
C SER A 73 -10.48 -11.61 18.43
N LEU A 74 -9.20 -11.97 18.24
CA LEU A 74 -8.68 -12.36 16.93
C LEU A 74 -9.48 -13.52 16.32
N ASP A 75 -9.98 -14.44 17.14
CA ASP A 75 -10.81 -15.56 16.69
C ASP A 75 -12.14 -15.12 16.08
N GLN A 76 -12.80 -14.13 16.67
CA GLN A 76 -14.06 -13.60 16.15
C GLN A 76 -13.89 -12.83 14.83
N THR A 77 -12.70 -12.32 14.61
CA THR A 77 -12.38 -11.57 13.38
C THR A 77 -11.72 -12.42 12.29
N ARG A 78 -11.49 -13.72 12.50
CA ARG A 78 -10.83 -14.63 11.54
C ARG A 78 -11.44 -14.59 10.15
N VAL A 79 -12.77 -14.62 10.06
CA VAL A 79 -13.46 -14.58 8.75
C VAL A 79 -13.15 -13.28 8.01
N LEU A 80 -13.24 -12.13 8.71
CA LEU A 80 -12.91 -10.84 8.13
C LEU A 80 -11.44 -10.76 7.74
N GLN A 81 -10.56 -11.30 8.58
CA GLN A 81 -9.12 -11.38 8.32
C GLN A 81 -8.82 -12.19 7.06
N ASN A 82 -9.43 -13.36 6.91
CA ASN A 82 -9.25 -14.21 5.73
C ASN A 82 -9.78 -13.55 4.46
N ILE A 83 -10.91 -12.84 4.54
CA ILE A 83 -11.47 -12.08 3.42
C ILE A 83 -10.50 -10.97 2.99
N LEU A 84 -10.03 -10.17 3.94
CA LEU A 84 -9.09 -9.07 3.67
C LEU A 84 -7.75 -9.59 3.13
N TYR A 85 -7.24 -10.69 3.70
CA TYR A 85 -6.02 -11.33 3.24
C TYR A 85 -6.17 -11.87 1.81
N THR A 86 -7.26 -12.56 1.53
CA THR A 86 -7.57 -13.08 0.19
C THR A 86 -7.72 -11.95 -0.81
N ALA A 87 -8.50 -10.92 -0.47
CA ALA A 87 -8.69 -9.74 -1.32
C ALA A 87 -7.37 -9.02 -1.63
N SER A 88 -6.50 -8.84 -0.63
CA SER A 88 -5.19 -8.20 -0.82
C SER A 88 -4.27 -9.01 -1.72
N ASN A 89 -4.24 -10.34 -1.58
CA ASN A 89 -3.43 -11.21 -2.43
C ASN A 89 -4.00 -11.33 -3.85
N LEU A 90 -5.32 -11.29 -4.02
CA LEU A 90 -5.95 -11.21 -5.35
C LEU A 90 -5.59 -9.90 -6.06
N LEU A 91 -5.66 -8.77 -5.37
CA LEU A 91 -5.22 -7.48 -5.92
C LEU A 91 -3.74 -7.51 -6.31
N LEU A 92 -2.90 -8.14 -5.47
CA LEU A 92 -1.49 -8.38 -5.77
C LEU A 92 -1.29 -9.19 -7.05
N LEU A 93 -2.04 -10.28 -7.19
CA LEU A 93 -1.99 -11.15 -8.36
C LEU A 93 -2.37 -10.37 -9.62
N PHE A 94 -3.47 -9.63 -9.59
CA PHE A 94 -3.91 -8.81 -10.73
C PHE A 94 -2.91 -7.71 -11.07
N LEU A 95 -2.35 -7.05 -10.07
CA LEU A 95 -1.32 -6.03 -10.26
C LEU A 95 -0.04 -6.63 -10.86
N GLY A 96 0.41 -7.79 -10.38
CA GLY A 96 1.57 -8.49 -10.91
C GLY A 96 1.37 -8.91 -12.37
N LEU A 97 0.20 -9.45 -12.71
CA LEU A 97 -0.18 -9.79 -14.09
C LEU A 97 -0.24 -8.55 -15.00
N TYR A 98 -0.76 -7.43 -14.50
CA TYR A 98 -0.77 -6.16 -15.22
C TYR A 98 0.65 -5.63 -15.47
N LEU A 99 1.49 -5.65 -14.43
CA LEU A 99 2.89 -5.22 -14.53
C LEU A 99 3.70 -6.10 -15.49
N SER A 100 3.45 -7.41 -15.54
CA SER A 100 4.14 -8.32 -16.46
C SER A 100 3.93 -7.97 -17.94
N GLY A 101 2.89 -7.18 -18.26
CA GLY A 101 2.62 -6.72 -19.62
C GLY A 101 2.09 -7.81 -20.55
N ILE A 102 1.53 -8.89 -20.01
CA ILE A 102 0.84 -9.92 -20.77
C ILE A 102 -0.49 -9.33 -21.25
N SER A 103 -0.45 -8.72 -22.43
CA SER A 103 -1.50 -7.82 -22.94
C SER A 103 -2.90 -8.44 -23.08
N SER A 104 -3.00 -9.74 -23.30
CA SER A 104 -4.30 -10.40 -23.52
C SER A 104 -5.16 -10.48 -22.24
N LEU A 105 -4.53 -10.69 -21.08
CA LEU A 105 -5.19 -10.70 -19.77
C LEU A 105 -5.49 -9.28 -19.28
N ALA A 106 -4.55 -8.35 -19.47
CA ALA A 106 -4.76 -6.95 -19.11
C ALA A 106 -5.95 -6.33 -19.84
N ALA A 107 -6.09 -6.58 -21.15
CA ALA A 107 -7.21 -6.11 -21.95
C ALA A 107 -8.57 -6.69 -21.50
N LYS A 108 -8.61 -7.95 -21.05
CA LYS A 108 -9.84 -8.56 -20.51
C LYS A 108 -10.24 -7.96 -19.15
N ILE A 109 -9.26 -7.75 -18.27
CA ILE A 109 -9.47 -7.13 -16.95
C ILE A 109 -9.92 -5.67 -17.12
N GLU A 110 -9.30 -4.93 -18.04
CA GLU A 110 -9.69 -3.56 -18.39
C GLU A 110 -11.14 -3.49 -18.89
N LYS A 111 -11.57 -4.46 -19.69
CA LYS A 111 -12.93 -4.53 -20.18
C LYS A 111 -13.97 -4.76 -19.07
N ILE A 112 -13.64 -5.59 -18.08
CA ILE A 112 -14.49 -5.85 -16.89
C ILE A 112 -14.47 -4.64 -15.94
N GLY A 113 -13.33 -3.97 -15.80
CA GLY A 113 -13.18 -2.77 -14.96
C GLY A 113 -13.80 -1.49 -15.55
N LYS A 114 -14.09 -1.48 -16.84
CA LYS A 114 -14.59 -0.30 -17.58
C LYS A 114 -15.82 0.37 -16.93
N PRO A 115 -16.89 -0.34 -16.50
CA PRO A 115 -18.04 0.29 -15.85
C PRO A 115 -17.69 0.91 -14.49
N ILE A 116 -16.83 0.27 -13.71
CA ILE A 116 -16.35 0.80 -12.43
C ILE A 116 -15.48 2.04 -12.67
N TRP A 117 -14.58 1.95 -13.66
CA TRP A 117 -13.69 3.04 -14.04
C TRP A 117 -14.45 4.27 -14.54
N ARG A 118 -15.53 4.07 -15.29
CA ARG A 118 -16.39 5.16 -15.79
C ARG A 118 -17.00 5.98 -14.65
N ASN A 119 -17.35 5.35 -13.55
CA ASN A 119 -17.91 6.03 -12.38
C ASN A 119 -16.84 6.66 -11.49
N LEU A 120 -15.64 6.07 -11.46
CA LEU A 120 -14.49 6.60 -10.70
C LEU A 120 -13.75 7.73 -11.44
N ASN A 121 -13.78 7.70 -12.78
CA ASN A 121 -13.04 8.63 -13.63
C ASN A 121 -13.34 10.12 -13.33
N PRO A 122 -14.58 10.57 -13.11
CA PRO A 122 -14.85 11.97 -12.78
C PRO A 122 -14.24 12.40 -11.44
N ILE A 123 -14.12 11.48 -10.47
CA ILE A 123 -13.51 11.75 -9.16
C ILE A 123 -11.98 11.79 -9.32
N LEU A 124 -11.41 10.82 -10.04
CA LEU A 124 -9.99 10.76 -10.34
C LEU A 124 -9.52 11.95 -11.18
N ASN A 125 -10.28 12.35 -12.19
CA ASN A 125 -9.94 13.50 -13.03
C ASN A 125 -10.01 14.86 -12.28
N ARG A 126 -10.72 14.93 -11.17
CA ARG A 126 -10.69 16.10 -10.26
C ARG A 126 -9.47 16.07 -9.34
N LEU A 127 -8.96 14.91 -9.00
CA LEU A 127 -7.79 14.70 -8.12
C LEU A 127 -6.47 14.63 -8.89
N LEU A 128 -6.51 14.17 -10.16
CA LEU A 128 -5.34 14.04 -11.04
C LEU A 128 -5.54 14.95 -12.28
N PRO A 129 -4.53 15.71 -12.73
CA PRO A 129 -3.18 15.83 -12.15
C PRO A 129 -3.19 16.58 -10.82
N ILE A 130 -2.30 16.20 -9.91
CA ILE A 130 -2.15 16.81 -8.58
C ILE A 130 -1.73 18.27 -8.75
N LYS A 131 -2.71 19.18 -8.70
CA LYS A 131 -2.47 20.62 -8.96
C LYS A 131 -2.27 21.43 -7.68
N SER A 132 -2.62 20.86 -6.52
CA SER A 132 -2.65 21.58 -5.25
C SER A 132 -2.15 20.73 -4.10
N ILE A 133 -1.69 21.38 -3.04
CA ILE A 133 -1.25 20.76 -1.79
C ILE A 133 -2.35 19.86 -1.18
N PRO A 134 -3.62 20.30 -1.04
CA PRO A 134 -4.66 19.45 -0.48
C PRO A 134 -4.98 18.23 -1.36
N ALA A 135 -4.90 18.34 -2.69
CA ALA A 135 -5.07 17.18 -3.56
C ALA A 135 -3.97 16.14 -3.34
N CYS A 136 -2.72 16.58 -3.12
CA CYS A 136 -1.61 15.70 -2.80
C CYS A 136 -1.86 14.92 -1.50
N LEU A 137 -2.32 15.60 -0.45
CA LEU A 137 -2.65 14.96 0.82
C LEU A 137 -3.82 13.98 0.66
N ALA A 138 -4.88 14.36 -0.05
CA ALA A 138 -6.04 13.51 -0.31
C ALA A 138 -5.66 12.23 -1.06
N VAL A 139 -4.80 12.34 -2.09
CA VAL A 139 -4.26 11.18 -2.81
C VAL A 139 -3.45 10.30 -1.88
N GLY A 140 -2.64 10.88 -0.98
CA GLY A 140 -1.89 10.14 0.03
C GLY A 140 -2.81 9.38 0.99
N ILE A 141 -3.88 10.01 1.46
CA ILE A 141 -4.89 9.39 2.32
C ILE A 141 -5.54 8.20 1.60
N LEU A 142 -6.01 8.39 0.38
CA LEU A 142 -6.61 7.32 -0.41
C LEU A 142 -5.64 6.16 -0.67
N TRP A 143 -4.37 6.49 -0.93
CA TRP A 143 -3.32 5.49 -1.10
C TRP A 143 -3.08 4.64 0.14
N GLY A 144 -3.22 5.23 1.34
CA GLY A 144 -3.09 4.51 2.61
C GLY A 144 -4.17 3.44 2.85
N TRP A 145 -5.29 3.50 2.15
CA TRP A 145 -6.35 2.49 2.23
C TRP A 145 -6.14 1.28 1.31
N LEU A 146 -5.10 1.30 0.50
CA LEU A 146 -4.81 0.14 -0.34
C LEU A 146 -4.36 -1.04 0.51
N PRO A 147 -5.09 -2.15 0.50
CA PRO A 147 -4.75 -3.32 1.29
C PRO A 147 -3.48 -3.98 0.72
N CYS A 148 -2.45 -4.13 1.54
CA CYS A 148 -1.28 -4.92 1.19
C CYS A 148 -0.93 -5.87 2.35
N GLY A 149 -0.20 -6.95 2.04
CA GLY A 149 0.12 -7.98 3.02
C GLY A 149 0.89 -7.47 4.25
N LEU A 150 1.72 -6.44 4.08
CA LEU A 150 2.48 -5.84 5.19
C LEU A 150 1.58 -5.03 6.13
N ILE A 151 0.65 -4.23 5.58
CA ILE A 151 -0.34 -3.50 6.38
C ILE A 151 -1.18 -4.50 7.17
N TYR A 152 -1.60 -5.59 6.53
CA TYR A 152 -2.36 -6.64 7.19
C TYR A 152 -1.61 -7.20 8.41
N SER A 153 -0.33 -7.54 8.25
CA SER A 153 0.50 -8.03 9.36
C SER A 153 0.60 -7.01 10.50
N ALA A 154 0.86 -5.73 10.20
CA ALA A 154 0.91 -4.67 11.19
C ALA A 154 -0.46 -4.44 11.87
N SER A 155 -1.56 -4.58 11.13
CA SER A 155 -2.93 -4.44 11.63
C SER A 155 -3.29 -5.49 12.68
N LEU A 156 -2.75 -6.72 12.58
CA LEU A 156 -2.94 -7.75 13.60
C LEU A 156 -2.31 -7.36 14.95
N TYR A 157 -1.14 -6.73 14.92
CA TYR A 157 -0.51 -6.20 16.12
C TYR A 157 -1.32 -5.04 16.72
N ALA A 158 -1.88 -4.17 15.89
CA ALA A 158 -2.74 -3.08 16.32
C ALA A 158 -4.02 -3.60 16.99
N LEU A 159 -4.68 -4.60 16.38
CA LEU A 159 -5.86 -5.26 16.95
C LEU A 159 -5.53 -5.96 18.28
N GLY A 160 -4.42 -6.70 18.32
CA GLY A 160 -3.96 -7.42 19.51
C GLY A 160 -3.46 -6.51 20.64
N SER A 161 -3.29 -5.21 20.42
CA SER A 161 -2.84 -4.24 21.42
C SER A 161 -3.88 -4.00 22.53
N GLY A 162 -5.17 -4.22 22.24
CA GLY A 162 -6.27 -3.97 23.18
C GLY A 162 -6.43 -2.51 23.61
N SER A 163 -5.83 -1.57 22.88
CA SER A 163 -5.88 -0.15 23.18
C SER A 163 -5.82 0.67 21.89
N ALA A 164 -6.74 1.63 21.73
CA ALA A 164 -6.79 2.50 20.57
C ALA A 164 -5.46 3.27 20.37
N THR A 165 -4.95 3.87 21.45
CA THR A 165 -3.70 4.65 21.39
C THR A 165 -2.50 3.78 21.01
N THR A 166 -2.37 2.61 21.63
CA THR A 166 -1.26 1.68 21.35
C THR A 166 -1.35 1.15 19.91
N GLY A 167 -2.56 0.79 19.45
CA GLY A 167 -2.79 0.36 18.06
C GLY A 167 -2.43 1.44 17.06
N GLY A 168 -2.81 2.70 17.33
CA GLY A 168 -2.44 3.85 16.50
C GLY A 168 -0.92 4.06 16.44
N LEU A 169 -0.23 3.96 17.60
CA LEU A 169 1.21 4.10 17.68
C LEU A 169 1.95 2.95 16.98
N TYR A 170 1.45 1.72 17.05
CA TYR A 170 2.01 0.57 16.33
C TYR A 170 1.96 0.79 14.81
N MET A 171 0.82 1.24 14.30
CA MET A 171 0.68 1.54 12.87
C MET A 171 1.49 2.76 12.45
N LEU A 172 1.68 3.74 13.34
CA LEU A 172 2.56 4.88 13.11
C LEU A 172 4.04 4.43 13.01
N ALA A 173 4.50 3.59 13.93
CA ALA A 173 5.87 3.05 13.90
C ALA A 173 6.14 2.28 12.60
N PHE A 174 5.21 1.43 12.19
CA PHE A 174 5.26 0.72 10.91
C PHE A 174 5.31 1.69 9.71
N ALA A 175 4.44 2.72 9.70
CA ALA A 175 4.38 3.72 8.65
C ALA A 175 5.70 4.51 8.52
N LEU A 176 6.27 4.92 9.65
CA LEU A 176 7.58 5.59 9.70
C LEU A 176 8.71 4.69 9.18
N GLY A 177 8.66 3.39 9.47
CA GLY A 177 9.60 2.42 8.93
C GLY A 177 9.57 2.33 7.40
N THR A 178 8.38 2.45 6.77
CA THR A 178 8.24 2.42 5.30
C THR A 178 8.65 3.73 4.62
N LEU A 179 8.71 4.83 5.36
CA LEU A 179 8.89 6.18 4.83
C LEU A 179 10.22 6.35 4.05
N PRO A 180 11.40 5.94 4.57
CA PRO A 180 12.66 6.14 3.85
C PRO A 180 12.68 5.44 2.49
N ASN A 181 12.12 4.23 2.40
CA ASN A 181 12.03 3.48 1.15
C ASN A 181 11.17 4.20 0.10
N LEU A 182 10.02 4.74 0.51
CA LEU A 182 9.10 5.42 -0.39
C LEU A 182 9.57 6.82 -0.77
N LEU A 183 10.27 7.53 0.12
CA LEU A 183 10.96 8.77 -0.23
C LEU A 183 12.03 8.51 -1.27
N ALA A 184 12.86 7.48 -1.08
CA ALA A 184 13.87 7.11 -2.05
C ALA A 184 13.26 6.81 -3.43
N ILE A 185 12.19 5.99 -3.49
CA ILE A 185 11.48 5.70 -4.75
C ILE A 185 10.92 6.97 -5.38
N GLY A 186 10.29 7.83 -4.59
CA GLY A 186 9.71 9.08 -5.08
C GLY A 186 10.77 10.01 -5.68
N ILE A 187 11.93 10.15 -5.02
CA ILE A 187 13.04 10.98 -5.49
C ILE A 187 13.67 10.40 -6.76
N PHE A 188 13.96 9.11 -6.76
CA PHE A 188 14.60 8.40 -7.88
C PHE A 188 13.61 7.92 -8.96
N SER A 189 12.36 8.37 -8.91
CA SER A 189 11.28 7.89 -9.81
C SER A 189 11.57 8.10 -11.30
N LEU A 190 12.33 9.12 -11.70
CA LEU A 190 12.71 9.35 -13.10
C LEU A 190 13.71 8.31 -13.60
N GLN A 191 14.68 7.94 -12.76
CA GLN A 191 15.65 6.89 -13.09
C GLN A 191 14.97 5.53 -13.09
N LEU A 192 14.12 5.29 -12.10
CA LEU A 192 13.34 4.05 -11.98
C LEU A 192 12.41 3.85 -13.18
N LYS A 193 11.81 4.92 -13.72
CA LYS A 193 10.98 4.89 -14.94
C LYS A 193 11.73 4.29 -16.11
N LYS A 194 12.98 4.69 -16.36
CA LYS A 194 13.80 4.14 -17.45
C LYS A 194 14.03 2.63 -17.29
N ILE A 195 14.32 2.20 -16.06
CA ILE A 195 14.56 0.78 -15.72
C ILE A 195 13.26 -0.02 -15.86
N MET A 196 12.15 0.49 -15.32
CA MET A 196 10.85 -0.19 -15.37
C MET A 196 10.21 -0.22 -16.77
N GLN A 197 10.67 0.59 -17.72
CA GLN A 197 10.25 0.53 -19.13
C GLN A 197 10.86 -0.66 -19.86
N ASN A 198 11.92 -1.27 -19.32
CA ASN A 198 12.52 -2.47 -19.92
C ASN A 198 11.54 -3.65 -19.80
N ARG A 199 11.21 -4.24 -20.96
CA ARG A 199 10.25 -5.35 -21.08
C ARG A 199 10.61 -6.54 -20.18
N TYR A 200 11.89 -6.88 -20.10
CA TYR A 200 12.38 -8.01 -19.31
C TYR A 200 12.22 -7.75 -17.80
N ILE A 201 12.55 -6.55 -17.35
CA ILE A 201 12.42 -6.15 -15.95
C ILE A 201 10.95 -6.16 -15.53
N ARG A 202 10.06 -5.60 -16.36
CA ARG A 202 8.61 -5.63 -16.12
C ARG A 202 8.08 -7.06 -16.02
N LEU A 203 8.50 -7.93 -16.93
CA LEU A 203 8.07 -9.32 -16.96
C LEU A 203 8.57 -10.08 -15.73
N CYS A 204 9.85 -9.93 -15.37
CA CYS A 204 10.41 -10.57 -14.17
C CYS A 204 9.74 -10.06 -12.88
N THR A 205 9.58 -8.75 -12.72
CA THR A 205 8.94 -8.18 -11.53
C THR A 205 7.46 -8.53 -11.44
N GLY A 206 6.73 -8.47 -12.55
CA GLY A 206 5.31 -8.85 -12.59
C GLY A 206 5.10 -10.33 -12.27
N LEU A 207 5.91 -11.22 -12.84
CA LEU A 207 5.83 -12.66 -12.56
C LEU A 207 6.21 -12.99 -11.11
N SER A 208 7.28 -12.40 -10.57
CA SER A 208 7.68 -12.65 -9.18
C SER A 208 6.61 -12.21 -8.18
N VAL A 209 5.97 -11.06 -8.40
CA VAL A 209 4.84 -10.59 -7.57
C VAL A 209 3.63 -11.53 -7.71
N SER A 210 3.31 -11.97 -8.92
CA SER A 210 2.18 -12.88 -9.16
C SER A 210 2.41 -14.25 -8.52
N LEU A 211 3.60 -14.82 -8.65
CA LEU A 211 3.98 -16.09 -8.03
C LEU A 211 3.94 -16.00 -6.50
N TRP A 212 4.42 -14.90 -5.94
CA TRP A 212 4.35 -14.67 -4.50
C TRP A 212 2.91 -14.60 -4.00
N ALA A 213 2.03 -13.90 -4.72
CA ALA A 213 0.62 -13.80 -4.38
C ALA A 213 -0.09 -15.17 -4.47
N LEU A 214 0.19 -15.94 -5.51
CA LEU A 214 -0.33 -17.30 -5.67
C LEU A 214 0.14 -18.23 -4.55
N TRP A 215 1.42 -18.17 -4.20
CA TRP A 215 1.96 -18.95 -3.10
C TRP A 215 1.27 -18.63 -1.77
N LYS A 216 1.07 -17.33 -1.48
CA LYS A 216 0.36 -16.87 -0.28
C LYS A 216 -1.10 -17.31 -0.24
N LEU A 217 -1.79 -17.30 -1.38
CA LEU A 217 -3.16 -17.82 -1.50
C LEU A 217 -3.19 -19.34 -1.31
N ALA A 218 -2.26 -20.08 -1.90
CA ALA A 218 -2.18 -21.53 -1.74
C ALA A 218 -1.96 -21.93 -0.27
N VAL A 219 -1.06 -21.26 0.44
CA VAL A 219 -0.79 -21.52 1.86
C VAL A 219 -1.99 -21.20 2.77
N LEU A 220 -2.88 -20.31 2.37
CA LEU A 220 -4.10 -20.01 3.15
C LEU A 220 -5.14 -21.11 3.04
N TRP A 221 -5.20 -21.82 1.90
CA TRP A 221 -6.26 -22.80 1.58
C TRP A 221 -5.80 -24.26 1.68
N LEU A 222 -4.51 -24.51 1.90
CA LEU A 222 -3.91 -25.81 2.25
C LEU A 222 -3.79 -25.96 3.76
#